data_2180ca069a7e1cf233cbb68fd64cbc31
#
_entry.id   2180ca069a7e1cf233cbb68fd64cbc31
#
_cell.length_a   1.000
_cell.length_b   1.000
_cell.length_c   1.000
_cell.angle_alpha   90.00
_cell.angle_beta   90.00
_cell.angle_gamma   90.00
#
_symmetry.space_group_name_H-M   'P 1'
#
loop_
_entity.id
_entity.type
_entity.pdbx_description
1 polymer ?
#
loop_
_entity_poly.entity_id
_entity_poly.type
_entity_poly.pdbx_seq_one_letter_code
_entity_poly.pdbx_strand_id
1 'polypeptide(L)'
;MVRGTVTYNHVLGRWIMERMIMMRWMGILLLGLAACQEPLDLALPSADEIESYYAYQGRLDAELSGNVATVRVGQDAQQLRRGGSLWAKVGPYIFLFTEETHQLFEDFPGLAGVRIVTTVGDAEVASVLLARDELSEVLWRRGMNIAGQARRDGTKRVTLMS
;
A
#
# COMPACT_ATOMS: atom_id res chain seq x y z
N MET A 1 -31.64 40.51 74.07
CA MET A 1 -30.65 39.40 74.09
C MET A 1 -31.20 38.25 73.28
N VAL A 2 -30.88 38.16 71.95
CA VAL A 2 -31.28 37.03 71.11
C VAL A 2 -30.06 36.69 70.31
N ARG A 3 -29.48 35.49 70.52
CA ARG A 3 -28.40 34.89 69.75
C ARG A 3 -28.89 34.35 68.42
N GLY A 4 -28.35 34.88 67.34
CA GLY A 4 -28.48 34.27 66.01
C GLY A 4 -27.27 33.39 65.70
N THR A 5 -27.44 32.11 65.74
CA THR A 5 -26.44 31.16 65.27
C THR A 5 -26.68 30.95 63.75
N VAL A 6 -25.76 31.46 62.95
CA VAL A 6 -25.78 31.29 61.51
C VAL A 6 -25.18 29.91 61.15
N THR A 7 -26.01 29.08 60.59
CA THR A 7 -25.60 27.75 60.03
C THR A 7 -24.85 27.94 58.73
N TYR A 8 -23.52 27.99 58.76
CA TYR A 8 -22.67 28.17 57.57
C TYR A 8 -22.12 26.87 57.00
N ASN A 9 -22.49 25.73 57.55
CA ASN A 9 -21.82 24.47 57.22
C ASN A 9 -22.51 23.61 56.15
N HIS A 10 -23.67 24.00 55.59
CA HIS A 10 -24.37 23.12 54.68
C HIS A 10 -24.10 23.40 53.16
N VAL A 11 -23.54 24.57 52.86
CA VAL A 11 -23.32 24.97 51.43
C VAL A 11 -21.96 24.51 50.93
N LEU A 12 -20.91 24.46 51.76
CA LEU A 12 -19.59 24.06 51.35
C LEU A 12 -19.46 22.56 51.02
N GLY A 13 -20.19 21.70 51.71
CA GLY A 13 -20.16 20.26 51.46
C GLY A 13 -20.76 19.83 50.10
N ARG A 14 -21.75 20.58 49.62
CA ARG A 14 -22.44 20.27 48.35
C ARG A 14 -21.58 20.61 47.14
N TRP A 15 -20.83 21.70 47.19
CA TRP A 15 -19.94 22.13 46.09
C TRP A 15 -18.71 21.22 45.92
N ILE A 16 -18.21 20.65 46.99
CA ILE A 16 -17.05 19.74 46.94
C ILE A 16 -17.47 18.39 46.39
N MET A 17 -18.67 17.90 46.71
CA MET A 17 -19.17 16.62 46.26
C MET A 17 -19.52 16.63 44.78
N GLU A 18 -20.13 17.72 44.25
CA GLU A 18 -20.43 17.86 42.84
C GLU A 18 -19.17 17.96 41.98
N ARG A 19 -18.11 18.64 42.44
CA ARG A 19 -16.83 18.71 41.74
C ARG A 19 -16.09 17.38 41.70
N MET A 20 -16.16 16.59 42.74
CA MET A 20 -15.55 15.26 42.78
C MET A 20 -16.26 14.25 41.87
N ILE A 21 -17.59 14.35 41.75
CA ILE A 21 -18.36 13.49 40.85
C ILE A 21 -18.06 13.83 39.38
N MET A 22 -18.01 15.12 39.00
CA MET A 22 -17.65 15.56 37.66
C MET A 22 -16.23 15.14 37.27
N MET A 23 -15.26 15.23 38.18
CA MET A 23 -13.87 14.82 37.93
C MET A 23 -13.74 13.31 37.72
N ARG A 24 -14.54 12.50 38.41
CA ARG A 24 -14.55 11.03 38.23
C ARG A 24 -15.15 10.61 36.89
N TRP A 25 -16.18 11.31 36.41
CA TRP A 25 -16.76 11.02 35.09
C TRP A 25 -15.88 11.47 33.94
N MET A 26 -15.13 12.57 34.10
CA MET A 26 -14.19 13.05 33.07
C MET A 26 -12.96 12.13 32.97
N GLY A 27 -12.53 11.51 34.08
CA GLY A 27 -11.44 10.50 34.07
C GLY A 27 -11.84 9.19 33.36
N ILE A 28 -13.10 8.77 33.45
CA ILE A 28 -13.61 7.57 32.78
C ILE A 28 -13.78 7.80 31.27
N LEU A 29 -14.14 9.00 30.85
CA LEU A 29 -14.28 9.34 29.42
C LEU A 29 -12.93 9.42 28.69
N LEU A 30 -11.85 9.80 29.37
CA LEU A 30 -10.49 9.84 28.81
C LEU A 30 -9.83 8.46 28.70
N LEU A 31 -10.20 7.51 29.56
CA LEU A 31 -9.72 6.13 29.47
C LEU A 31 -10.40 5.32 28.36
N GLY A 32 -11.59 5.72 27.90
CA GLY A 32 -12.30 5.06 26.81
C GLY A 32 -11.75 5.33 25.41
N LEU A 33 -10.91 6.37 25.24
CA LEU A 33 -10.34 6.73 23.93
C LEU A 33 -8.98 6.08 23.65
N ALA A 34 -8.40 5.38 24.63
CA ALA A 34 -7.15 4.65 24.47
C ALA A 34 -7.36 3.18 24.07
N ALA A 35 -8.61 2.74 23.85
CA ALA A 35 -8.91 1.38 23.47
C ALA A 35 -8.96 1.29 21.94
N CYS A 36 -8.03 0.49 21.42
CA CYS A 36 -8.05 -0.17 20.12
C CYS A 36 -7.73 0.71 18.90
N GLN A 37 -6.48 1.09 18.77
CA GLN A 37 -5.80 0.85 17.53
C GLN A 37 -5.03 -0.48 17.73
N GLU A 38 -5.69 -1.61 17.52
CA GLU A 38 -4.97 -2.81 17.15
C GLU A 38 -4.19 -2.43 15.90
N PRO A 39 -2.85 -2.63 15.87
CA PRO A 39 -2.13 -2.52 14.62
C PRO A 39 -2.83 -3.51 13.68
N LEU A 40 -3.38 -3.01 12.60
CA LEU A 40 -3.80 -3.86 11.49
C LEU A 40 -2.54 -4.60 11.08
N ASP A 41 -2.42 -5.84 11.52
CA ASP A 41 -1.35 -6.76 11.12
C ASP A 41 -1.65 -7.12 9.66
N LEU A 42 -1.36 -6.16 8.78
CA LEU A 42 -1.60 -6.31 7.36
C LEU A 42 -0.52 -7.26 6.85
N ALA A 43 -0.94 -8.45 6.46
CA ALA A 43 -0.06 -9.48 5.93
C ALA A 43 0.82 -8.91 4.81
N LEU A 44 2.13 -9.19 4.91
CA LEU A 44 3.12 -8.89 3.89
C LEU A 44 3.68 -10.20 3.34
N PRO A 45 3.92 -10.31 2.02
CA PRO A 45 4.52 -11.49 1.43
C PRO A 45 6.02 -11.57 1.72
N SER A 46 6.56 -12.78 1.75
CA SER A 46 7.99 -13.03 1.64
C SER A 46 8.46 -12.85 0.18
N ALA A 47 9.77 -12.77 -0.04
CA ALA A 47 10.35 -12.70 -1.39
C ALA A 47 9.94 -13.92 -2.25
N ASP A 48 10.02 -15.13 -1.67
CA ASP A 48 9.65 -16.37 -2.36
C ASP A 48 8.16 -16.41 -2.73
N GLU A 49 7.29 -15.90 -1.85
CA GLU A 49 5.87 -15.77 -2.16
C GLU A 49 5.65 -14.80 -3.31
N ILE A 50 6.31 -13.62 -3.32
CA ILE A 50 6.21 -12.68 -4.43
C ILE A 50 6.62 -13.36 -5.74
N GLU A 51 7.77 -14.04 -5.77
CA GLU A 51 8.24 -14.76 -6.97
C GLU A 51 7.23 -15.79 -7.48
N SER A 52 6.56 -16.49 -6.56
CA SER A 52 5.60 -17.53 -6.91
C SER A 52 4.38 -17.04 -7.70
N TYR A 53 4.02 -15.77 -7.56
CA TYR A 53 2.93 -15.17 -8.32
C TYR A 53 3.28 -14.99 -9.80
N TYR A 54 4.56 -14.76 -10.13
CA TYR A 54 4.96 -14.42 -11.49
C TYR A 54 5.44 -15.65 -12.28
N ALA A 55 4.59 -16.16 -13.17
CA ALA A 55 4.94 -17.24 -14.07
C ALA A 55 5.82 -16.74 -15.23
N TYR A 56 7.11 -16.49 -14.96
CA TYR A 56 8.06 -16.02 -15.95
C TYR A 56 9.15 -17.07 -16.24
N GLN A 57 9.40 -17.34 -17.53
CA GLN A 57 10.38 -18.35 -17.95
C GLN A 57 11.83 -17.87 -17.97
N GLY A 58 12.07 -16.59 -17.73
CA GLY A 58 13.40 -15.98 -17.66
C GLY A 58 13.90 -15.82 -16.23
N ARG A 59 14.96 -14.99 -16.07
CA ARG A 59 15.45 -14.63 -14.74
C ARG A 59 14.45 -13.70 -14.06
N LEU A 60 14.00 -14.08 -12.89
CA LEU A 60 13.14 -13.29 -12.04
C LEU A 60 13.69 -13.37 -10.61
N ASP A 61 13.78 -12.23 -9.96
CA ASP A 61 14.12 -12.10 -8.54
C ASP A 61 13.12 -11.18 -7.88
N ALA A 62 12.74 -11.46 -6.65
CA ALA A 62 11.90 -10.54 -5.87
C ALA A 62 12.52 -10.19 -4.52
N GLU A 63 12.20 -9.01 -4.04
CA GLU A 63 12.56 -8.55 -2.70
C GLU A 63 11.41 -7.73 -2.10
N LEU A 64 11.26 -7.77 -0.78
CA LEU A 64 10.37 -6.90 -0.04
C LEU A 64 11.18 -5.85 0.70
N SER A 65 10.94 -4.57 0.42
CA SER A 65 11.57 -3.45 1.10
C SER A 65 10.52 -2.61 1.81
N GLY A 66 10.44 -2.74 3.13
CA GLY A 66 9.32 -2.21 3.90
C GLY A 66 8.01 -2.89 3.46
N ASN A 67 7.11 -2.13 2.86
CA ASN A 67 5.82 -2.60 2.33
C ASN A 67 5.72 -2.47 0.79
N VAL A 68 6.85 -2.41 0.10
CA VAL A 68 6.93 -2.38 -1.37
C VAL A 68 7.60 -3.66 -1.86
N ALA A 69 6.87 -4.43 -2.67
CA ALA A 69 7.41 -5.57 -3.40
C ALA A 69 8.18 -5.09 -4.64
N THR A 70 9.44 -5.46 -4.77
CA THR A 70 10.25 -5.17 -5.96
C THR A 70 10.50 -6.46 -6.72
N VAL A 71 10.08 -6.52 -7.98
CA VAL A 71 10.25 -7.66 -8.87
C VAL A 71 11.21 -7.27 -9.99
N ARG A 72 12.33 -7.97 -10.08
CA ARG A 72 13.36 -7.79 -11.12
C ARG A 72 13.18 -8.81 -12.20
N VAL A 73 12.97 -8.35 -13.43
CA VAL A 73 12.71 -9.20 -14.60
C VAL A 73 13.83 -9.07 -15.61
N GLY A 74 14.57 -10.15 -15.84
CA GLY A 74 15.63 -10.21 -16.84
C GLY A 74 15.05 -10.27 -18.26
N GLN A 75 15.43 -9.31 -19.11
CA GLN A 75 15.03 -9.24 -20.52
C GLN A 75 16.15 -9.69 -21.44
N ASP A 76 15.78 -10.19 -22.62
CA ASP A 76 16.72 -10.51 -23.68
C ASP A 76 17.25 -9.22 -24.35
N ALA A 77 18.57 -9.10 -24.40
CA ALA A 77 19.25 -7.98 -25.06
C ALA A 77 18.89 -7.85 -26.56
N GLN A 78 18.51 -8.95 -27.23
CA GLN A 78 18.10 -8.89 -28.62
C GLN A 78 16.68 -8.28 -28.77
N GLN A 79 15.77 -8.59 -27.85
CA GLN A 79 14.44 -7.97 -27.82
C GLN A 79 14.56 -6.47 -27.59
N LEU A 80 15.43 -6.06 -26.67
CA LEU A 80 15.66 -4.65 -26.41
C LEU A 80 16.20 -3.92 -27.64
N ARG A 81 17.17 -4.52 -28.36
CA ARG A 81 17.70 -3.94 -29.60
C ARG A 81 16.65 -3.81 -30.70
N ARG A 82 15.77 -4.80 -30.86
CA ARG A 82 14.69 -4.78 -31.87
C ARG A 82 13.59 -3.81 -31.51
N GLY A 83 13.22 -3.68 -30.25
CA GLY A 83 12.16 -2.83 -29.76
C GLY A 83 12.57 -1.39 -29.52
N GLY A 84 13.87 -1.11 -29.42
CA GLY A 84 14.43 0.21 -29.21
C GLY A 84 14.05 0.82 -27.85
N SER A 85 14.18 2.15 -27.75
CA SER A 85 13.90 2.90 -26.52
C SER A 85 12.45 2.79 -26.05
N LEU A 86 11.51 2.60 -26.97
CA LEU A 86 10.11 2.42 -26.60
C LEU A 86 9.87 1.12 -25.85
N TRP A 87 10.50 0.02 -26.29
CA TRP A 87 10.42 -1.25 -25.59
C TRP A 87 11.01 -1.18 -24.18
N ALA A 88 12.16 -0.50 -24.04
CA ALA A 88 12.76 -0.27 -22.72
C ALA A 88 11.80 0.45 -21.77
N LYS A 89 11.12 1.50 -22.23
CA LYS A 89 10.17 2.28 -21.41
C LYS A 89 8.89 1.50 -21.08
N VAL A 90 8.39 0.68 -22.02
CA VAL A 90 7.14 -0.05 -21.86
C VAL A 90 7.34 -1.38 -21.11
N GLY A 91 8.55 -1.92 -21.15
CA GLY A 91 8.87 -3.21 -20.54
C GLY A 91 8.35 -3.38 -19.11
N PRO A 92 8.64 -2.48 -18.17
CA PRO A 92 8.15 -2.63 -16.80
C PRO A 92 6.62 -2.66 -16.70
N TYR A 93 5.91 -1.87 -17.51
CA TYR A 93 4.44 -1.84 -17.51
C TYR A 93 3.81 -3.15 -17.98
N ILE A 94 4.49 -3.87 -18.89
CA ILE A 94 4.01 -5.16 -19.39
C ILE A 94 3.99 -6.20 -18.26
N PHE A 95 4.92 -6.14 -17.34
CA PHE A 95 4.99 -7.03 -16.20
C PHE A 95 4.17 -6.52 -15.01
N LEU A 96 4.00 -5.20 -14.90
CA LEU A 96 3.22 -4.59 -13.83
C LEU A 96 1.72 -4.82 -14.01
N PHE A 97 1.18 -4.56 -15.21
CA PHE A 97 -0.24 -4.72 -15.48
C PHE A 97 -0.58 -6.15 -15.86
N THR A 98 -0.58 -7.03 -14.88
CA THR A 98 -0.89 -8.45 -15.02
C THR A 98 -1.85 -8.90 -13.93
N GLU A 99 -2.52 -10.02 -14.15
CA GLU A 99 -3.41 -10.63 -13.16
C GLU A 99 -2.65 -10.99 -11.89
N GLU A 100 -1.41 -11.45 -12.04
CA GLU A 100 -0.53 -11.82 -10.94
C GLU A 100 -0.26 -10.65 -10.00
N THR A 101 0.00 -9.46 -10.56
CA THR A 101 0.19 -8.24 -9.73
C THR A 101 -1.11 -7.82 -9.06
N HIS A 102 -2.25 -7.95 -9.74
CA HIS A 102 -3.56 -7.66 -9.14
C HIS A 102 -3.84 -8.59 -7.96
N GLN A 103 -3.64 -9.88 -8.15
CA GLN A 103 -3.85 -10.89 -7.13
C GLN A 103 -2.90 -10.71 -5.93
N LEU A 104 -1.63 -10.34 -6.20
CA LEU A 104 -0.68 -10.02 -5.14
C LEU A 104 -1.16 -8.87 -4.25
N PHE A 105 -1.77 -7.84 -4.83
CA PHE A 105 -2.40 -6.77 -4.06
C PHE A 105 -3.64 -7.23 -3.28
N GLU A 106 -4.45 -8.14 -3.83
CA GLU A 106 -5.64 -8.65 -3.14
C GLU A 106 -5.26 -9.52 -1.94
N ASP A 107 -4.29 -10.42 -2.12
CA ASP A 107 -3.91 -11.38 -1.09
C ASP A 107 -3.07 -10.76 0.03
N PHE A 108 -2.33 -9.67 -0.26
CA PHE A 108 -1.48 -8.98 0.70
C PHE A 108 -1.89 -7.52 0.91
N PRO A 109 -2.89 -7.25 1.74
CA PRO A 109 -3.37 -5.89 2.00
C PRO A 109 -2.33 -4.97 2.64
N GLY A 110 -1.26 -5.53 3.22
CA GLY A 110 -0.13 -4.77 3.77
C GLY A 110 0.80 -4.15 2.72
N LEU A 111 0.76 -4.62 1.45
CA LEU A 111 1.57 -4.04 0.39
C LEU A 111 1.07 -2.63 0.04
N ALA A 112 1.95 -1.64 0.10
CA ALA A 112 1.69 -0.28 -0.35
C ALA A 112 1.97 -0.09 -1.85
N GLY A 113 2.80 -0.94 -2.45
CA GLY A 113 3.12 -0.82 -3.86
C GLY A 113 3.88 -2.02 -4.41
N VAL A 114 3.88 -2.12 -5.73
CA VAL A 114 4.70 -3.07 -6.49
C VAL A 114 5.59 -2.30 -7.45
N ARG A 115 6.89 -2.60 -7.39
CA ARG A 115 7.90 -2.05 -8.30
C ARG A 115 8.36 -3.14 -9.24
N ILE A 116 8.28 -2.87 -10.53
CA ILE A 116 8.88 -3.72 -11.56
C ILE A 116 10.16 -3.06 -12.06
N VAL A 117 11.24 -3.82 -12.05
CA VAL A 117 12.55 -3.43 -12.58
C VAL A 117 12.89 -4.38 -13.72
N THR A 118 13.09 -3.86 -14.91
CA THR A 118 13.58 -4.67 -16.03
C THR A 118 15.09 -4.55 -16.16
N THR A 119 15.77 -5.68 -16.37
CA THR A 119 17.23 -5.74 -16.46
C THR A 119 17.67 -6.42 -17.76
N VAL A 120 18.89 -6.12 -18.20
CA VAL A 120 19.62 -6.88 -19.24
C VAL A 120 20.99 -7.25 -18.67
N GLY A 121 21.20 -8.53 -18.44
CA GLY A 121 22.27 -8.97 -17.57
C GLY A 121 22.09 -8.39 -16.17
N ASP A 122 23.11 -7.71 -15.66
CA ASP A 122 23.05 -7.06 -14.33
C ASP A 122 22.70 -5.56 -14.42
N ALA A 123 22.49 -5.03 -15.63
CA ALA A 123 22.17 -3.62 -15.81
C ALA A 123 20.67 -3.38 -15.75
N GLU A 124 20.23 -2.45 -14.90
CA GLU A 124 18.87 -1.94 -14.89
C GLU A 124 18.59 -1.14 -16.17
N VAL A 125 17.49 -1.44 -16.85
CA VAL A 125 17.07 -0.79 -18.08
C VAL A 125 15.98 0.25 -17.78
N ALA A 126 15.00 -0.14 -17.00
CA ALA A 126 13.90 0.72 -16.60
C ALA A 126 13.22 0.18 -15.35
N SER A 127 12.57 1.07 -14.60
CA SER A 127 11.72 0.67 -13.48
C SER A 127 10.44 1.51 -13.44
N VAL A 128 9.42 0.93 -12.82
CA VAL A 128 8.15 1.60 -12.54
C VAL A 128 7.64 1.14 -11.19
N LEU A 129 7.10 2.06 -10.42
CA LEU A 129 6.41 1.78 -9.16
C LEU A 129 4.93 2.09 -9.35
N LEU A 130 4.08 1.18 -8.92
CA LEU A 130 2.65 1.38 -8.78
C LEU A 130 2.28 1.32 -7.30
N ALA A 131 1.78 2.42 -6.77
CA ALA A 131 1.17 2.43 -5.45
C ALA A 131 -0.23 1.80 -5.50
N ARG A 132 -0.63 1.13 -4.41
CA ARG A 132 -1.91 0.41 -4.33
C ARG A 132 -3.11 1.27 -4.75
N ASP A 133 -3.15 2.51 -4.29
CA ASP A 133 -4.32 3.40 -4.43
C ASP A 133 -4.20 4.38 -5.62
N GLU A 134 -3.17 4.23 -6.46
CA GLU A 134 -2.94 5.14 -7.60
C GLU A 134 -3.92 4.91 -8.75
N LEU A 135 -4.47 3.70 -8.89
CA LEU A 135 -5.32 3.36 -10.02
C LEU A 135 -6.71 2.92 -9.57
N SER A 136 -7.72 3.49 -10.20
CA SER A 136 -9.07 2.93 -10.15
C SER A 136 -9.13 1.59 -10.88
N GLU A 137 -10.11 0.75 -10.56
CA GLU A 137 -10.33 -0.54 -11.24
C GLU A 137 -10.46 -0.39 -12.78
N VAL A 138 -11.06 0.70 -13.24
CA VAL A 138 -11.20 0.98 -14.67
C VAL A 138 -9.84 1.23 -15.31
N LEU A 139 -8.97 2.00 -14.67
CA LEU A 139 -7.62 2.28 -15.18
C LEU A 139 -6.74 1.03 -15.13
N TRP A 140 -6.88 0.23 -14.07
CA TRP A 140 -6.22 -1.06 -13.96
C TRP A 140 -6.56 -1.98 -15.13
N ARG A 141 -7.85 -2.19 -15.38
CA ARG A 141 -8.34 -3.02 -16.49
C ARG A 141 -7.87 -2.51 -17.86
N ARG A 142 -7.82 -1.19 -18.04
CA ARG A 142 -7.26 -0.57 -19.23
C ARG A 142 -5.76 -0.85 -19.37
N GLY A 143 -5.00 -0.72 -18.29
CA GLY A 143 -3.57 -1.05 -18.24
C GLY A 143 -3.30 -2.49 -18.64
N MET A 144 -4.04 -3.45 -18.08
CA MET A 144 -3.94 -4.87 -18.43
C MET A 144 -4.22 -5.14 -19.92
N ASN A 145 -5.23 -4.49 -20.49
CA ASN A 145 -5.53 -4.64 -21.93
C ASN A 145 -4.36 -4.15 -22.80
N ILE A 146 -3.79 -2.99 -22.48
CA ILE A 146 -2.64 -2.41 -23.22
C ILE A 146 -1.42 -3.32 -23.07
N ALA A 147 -1.10 -3.77 -21.86
CA ALA A 147 0.02 -4.68 -21.58
C ALA A 147 -0.17 -6.02 -22.34
N GLY A 148 -1.39 -6.56 -22.34
CA GLY A 148 -1.73 -7.77 -23.09
C GLY A 148 -1.56 -7.61 -24.60
N GLN A 149 -1.94 -6.47 -25.16
CA GLN A 149 -1.68 -6.16 -26.58
C GLN A 149 -0.18 -6.06 -26.88
N ALA A 150 0.58 -5.36 -26.03
CA ALA A 150 2.02 -5.22 -26.20
C ALA A 150 2.74 -6.59 -26.19
N ARG A 151 2.30 -7.50 -25.33
CA ARG A 151 2.84 -8.89 -25.31
C ARG A 151 2.59 -9.66 -26.60
N ARG A 152 1.39 -9.52 -27.20
CA ARG A 152 1.03 -10.24 -28.44
C ARG A 152 1.62 -9.60 -29.70
N ASP A 153 1.49 -8.30 -29.82
CA ASP A 153 1.71 -7.56 -31.07
C ASP A 153 3.01 -6.73 -31.04
N GLY A 154 3.73 -6.74 -29.92
CA GLY A 154 4.86 -5.84 -29.69
C GLY A 154 4.42 -4.40 -29.46
N THR A 155 5.40 -3.50 -29.38
CA THR A 155 5.15 -2.09 -29.00
C THR A 155 4.63 -1.21 -30.13
N LYS A 156 4.50 -1.72 -31.35
CA LYS A 156 4.07 -0.93 -32.52
C LYS A 156 2.68 -0.29 -32.38
N ARG A 157 1.81 -0.87 -31.55
CA ARG A 157 0.44 -0.42 -31.30
C ARG A 157 0.18 0.15 -29.92
N VAL A 158 1.22 0.24 -29.10
CA VAL A 158 1.06 0.78 -27.75
C VAL A 158 1.03 2.30 -27.82
N THR A 159 -0.15 2.86 -27.58
CA THR A 159 -0.27 4.29 -27.28
C THR A 159 0.09 4.49 -25.82
N LEU A 160 1.15 5.24 -25.54
CA LEU A 160 1.51 5.60 -24.18
C LEU A 160 0.34 6.36 -23.55
N MET A 161 -0.01 5.97 -22.32
CA MET A 161 -0.93 6.77 -21.51
C MET A 161 -0.21 8.08 -21.21
N SER A 162 -0.64 9.15 -21.78
CA SER A 162 -0.24 10.53 -21.43
C SER A 162 -1.25 11.09 -20.45
#